data_c793059a650dd7333be23b149dd9dbca
#
_entry.id   c793059a650dd7333be23b149dd9dbca
#
_cell.length_a   1.000
_cell.length_b   1.000
_cell.length_c   1.000
_cell.angle_alpha   90.00
_cell.angle_beta   90.00
_cell.angle_gamma   90.00
#
_symmetry.space_group_name_H-M   'P 1'
#
loop_
_entity.id
_entity.type
_entity.pdbx_description
1 polymer ?
#
loop_
_entity_poly.entity_id
_entity_poly.type
_entity_poly.pdbx_seq_one_letter_code
_entity_poly.pdbx_strand_id
1 'polypeptide(L)'
;DAVREKIYKEGIRKDLREYSTELRKKYGNGVVATLCLDKIKGYLKKNSIVCIDGARCLEEIDVFRENFKEVVVVAVHSSPETRLKRFLKRKRDDDTVTEDGFKKRDAVELGWGVGSVIAMGDFVIINEGSIDELKTSVKQLLKNFKK
;
A
#
# COMPACT_ATOMS: atom_id res chain seq x y z
N ASP A 1 -9.04 6.00 -2.06
CA ASP A 1 -8.87 4.54 -2.08
C ASP A 1 -9.82 3.93 -3.11
N ALA A 2 -9.27 3.29 -4.19
CA ALA A 2 -10.05 2.78 -5.33
C ALA A 2 -11.05 1.69 -4.91
N VAL A 3 -10.67 0.82 -3.98
CA VAL A 3 -11.55 -0.25 -3.48
C VAL A 3 -12.72 0.36 -2.69
N ARG A 4 -12.47 1.36 -1.87
CA ARG A 4 -13.51 2.07 -1.11
C ARG A 4 -14.47 2.80 -2.05
N GLU A 5 -13.98 3.47 -3.09
CA GLU A 5 -14.82 4.12 -4.09
C GLU A 5 -15.71 3.10 -4.83
N LYS A 6 -15.16 1.93 -5.16
CA LYS A 6 -15.93 0.86 -5.81
C LYS A 6 -17.01 0.30 -4.89
N ILE A 7 -16.70 0.01 -3.63
CA ILE A 7 -17.68 -0.42 -2.61
C ILE A 7 -18.81 0.60 -2.49
N TYR A 8 -18.48 1.88 -2.39
CA TYR A 8 -19.48 2.94 -2.26
C TYR A 8 -20.39 3.04 -3.49
N LYS A 9 -19.82 2.99 -4.70
CA LYS A 9 -20.59 3.03 -5.96
C LYS A 9 -21.52 1.82 -6.14
N GLU A 10 -21.09 0.65 -5.69
CA GLU A 10 -21.86 -0.59 -5.82
C GLU A 10 -22.81 -0.83 -4.64
N GLY A 11 -22.84 0.04 -3.62
CA GLY A 11 -23.69 -0.08 -2.44
C GLY A 11 -23.39 -1.31 -1.58
N ILE A 12 -22.16 -1.83 -1.65
CA ILE A 12 -21.75 -3.07 -0.99
C ILE A 12 -21.49 -2.80 0.49
N ARG A 13 -22.15 -3.58 1.38
CA ARG A 13 -21.92 -3.56 2.82
C ARG A 13 -20.94 -4.66 3.22
N LYS A 14 -19.64 -4.48 2.90
CA LYS A 14 -18.57 -5.42 3.24
C LYS A 14 -17.35 -4.72 3.82
N ASP A 15 -16.58 -5.46 4.63
CA ASP A 15 -15.26 -5.03 5.04
C ASP A 15 -14.35 -4.86 3.80
N LEU A 16 -13.57 -3.78 3.79
CA LEU A 16 -12.68 -3.44 2.67
C LEU A 16 -11.67 -4.55 2.33
N ARG A 17 -11.23 -5.28 3.36
CA ARG A 17 -10.26 -6.38 3.19
C ARG A 17 -10.91 -7.61 2.58
N GLU A 18 -12.09 -7.95 3.07
CA GLU A 18 -12.88 -9.06 2.53
C GLU A 18 -13.19 -8.82 1.05
N TYR A 19 -13.69 -7.63 0.73
CA TYR A 19 -13.98 -7.26 -0.66
C TYR A 19 -12.74 -7.22 -1.55
N SER A 20 -11.61 -6.70 -1.05
CA SER A 20 -10.34 -6.74 -1.78
C SER A 20 -9.88 -8.16 -2.05
N THR A 21 -10.07 -9.08 -1.09
CA THR A 21 -9.74 -10.50 -1.27
C THR A 21 -10.62 -11.15 -2.34
N GLU A 22 -11.92 -10.86 -2.33
CA GLU A 22 -12.85 -11.36 -3.36
C GLU A 22 -12.50 -10.83 -4.76
N LEU A 23 -12.18 -9.54 -4.86
CA LEU A 23 -11.74 -8.95 -6.14
C LEU A 23 -10.50 -9.66 -6.68
N ARG A 24 -9.49 -9.89 -5.82
CA ARG A 24 -8.27 -10.61 -6.21
C ARG A 24 -8.57 -12.05 -6.65
N LYS A 25 -9.42 -12.77 -5.93
CA LYS A 25 -9.84 -14.13 -6.30
C LYS A 25 -10.53 -14.16 -7.66
N LYS A 26 -11.36 -13.15 -7.97
CA LYS A 26 -12.18 -13.12 -9.19
C LYS A 26 -11.44 -12.59 -10.41
N TYR A 27 -10.58 -11.59 -10.23
CA TYR A 27 -9.99 -10.82 -11.32
C TYR A 27 -8.46 -10.84 -11.32
N GLY A 28 -7.83 -11.60 -10.42
CA GLY A 28 -6.37 -11.65 -10.26
C GLY A 28 -5.83 -10.60 -9.28
N ASN A 29 -4.61 -10.82 -8.79
CA ASN A 29 -4.00 -10.03 -7.73
C ASN A 29 -3.76 -8.56 -8.12
N GLY A 30 -3.52 -8.26 -9.39
CA GLY A 30 -3.31 -6.91 -9.91
C GLY A 30 -4.57 -6.03 -10.03
N VAL A 31 -5.76 -6.57 -9.73
CA VAL A 31 -7.03 -5.87 -9.95
C VAL A 31 -7.13 -4.52 -9.24
N VAL A 32 -6.59 -4.39 -8.03
CA VAL A 32 -6.63 -3.13 -7.27
C VAL A 32 -5.81 -2.05 -7.97
N ALA A 33 -4.64 -2.40 -8.52
CA ALA A 33 -3.84 -1.49 -9.33
C ALA A 33 -4.58 -1.08 -10.60
N THR A 34 -5.19 -2.04 -11.31
CA THR A 34 -6.00 -1.77 -12.50
C THR A 34 -7.11 -0.75 -12.23
N LEU A 35 -7.81 -0.88 -11.10
CA LEU A 35 -8.85 0.07 -10.69
C LEU A 35 -8.32 1.50 -10.41
N CYS A 36 -7.02 1.65 -10.18
CA CYS A 36 -6.40 2.95 -9.93
C CYS A 36 -5.91 3.66 -11.19
N LEU A 37 -5.73 2.96 -12.33
CA LEU A 37 -5.01 3.47 -13.50
C LEU A 37 -5.56 4.79 -14.04
N ASP A 38 -6.86 4.90 -14.26
CA ASP A 38 -7.46 6.11 -14.84
C ASP A 38 -7.27 7.32 -13.90
N LYS A 39 -7.40 7.09 -12.60
CA LYS A 39 -7.19 8.13 -11.59
C LYS A 39 -5.73 8.59 -11.57
N ILE A 40 -4.77 7.66 -11.63
CA ILE A 40 -3.34 7.96 -11.68
C ILE A 40 -3.01 8.75 -12.96
N LYS A 41 -3.51 8.29 -14.12
CA LYS A 41 -3.34 8.99 -15.40
C LYS A 41 -3.91 10.42 -15.35
N GLY A 42 -5.05 10.59 -14.68
CA GLY A 42 -5.65 11.92 -14.44
C GLY A 42 -4.76 12.83 -13.60
N TYR A 43 -4.13 12.31 -12.55
CA TYR A 43 -3.20 13.07 -11.71
C TYR A 43 -1.88 13.40 -12.42
N LEU A 44 -1.33 12.47 -13.19
CA LEU A 44 -0.08 12.67 -13.94
C LEU A 44 -0.19 13.77 -15.01
N LYS A 45 -1.39 14.05 -15.53
CA LYS A 45 -1.60 15.19 -16.43
C LYS A 45 -1.32 16.55 -15.77
N LYS A 46 -1.38 16.62 -14.44
CA LYS A 46 -1.25 17.87 -13.65
C LYS A 46 0.01 17.90 -12.79
N ASN A 47 0.65 16.76 -12.58
CA ASN A 47 1.77 16.61 -11.66
C ASN A 47 2.85 15.76 -12.31
N SER A 48 4.12 16.08 -12.03
CA SER A 48 5.27 15.30 -12.51
C SER A 48 5.47 13.99 -11.75
N ILE A 49 4.98 13.91 -10.51
CA ILE A 49 5.12 12.74 -9.65
C ILE A 49 3.76 12.43 -9.00
N VAL A 50 3.39 11.18 -9.00
CA VAL A 50 2.23 10.65 -8.26
C VAL A 50 2.71 9.56 -7.31
N CYS A 51 2.37 9.68 -6.03
CA CYS A 51 2.66 8.68 -5.02
C CYS A 51 1.43 7.78 -4.82
N ILE A 52 1.65 6.47 -4.90
CA ILE A 52 0.63 5.44 -4.68
C ILE A 52 0.99 4.73 -3.38
N ASP A 53 0.10 4.77 -2.40
CA ASP A 53 0.29 4.09 -1.12
C ASP A 53 -0.46 2.77 -1.09
N GLY A 54 0.21 1.74 -0.61
CA GLY A 54 -0.40 0.46 -0.23
C GLY A 54 -0.44 -0.60 -1.32
N ALA A 55 0.55 -0.64 -2.23
CA ALA A 55 0.77 -1.83 -3.07
C ALA A 55 1.09 -3.05 -2.17
N ARG A 56 0.46 -4.20 -2.46
CA ARG A 56 0.51 -5.38 -1.59
C ARG A 56 0.95 -6.66 -2.27
N CYS A 57 1.14 -6.64 -3.57
CA CYS A 57 1.64 -7.79 -4.32
C CYS A 57 2.43 -7.33 -5.54
N LEU A 58 3.26 -8.22 -6.08
CA LEU A 58 4.11 -7.90 -7.23
C LEU A 58 3.27 -7.66 -8.48
N GLU A 59 2.15 -8.35 -8.63
CA GLU A 59 1.24 -8.19 -9.77
C GLU A 59 0.64 -6.77 -9.83
N GLU A 60 0.47 -6.09 -8.69
CA GLU A 60 0.10 -4.66 -8.68
C GLU A 60 1.24 -3.78 -9.22
N ILE A 61 2.48 -4.11 -8.89
CA ILE A 61 3.67 -3.40 -9.39
C ILE A 61 3.81 -3.63 -10.89
N ASP A 62 3.59 -4.86 -11.37
CA ASP A 62 3.65 -5.19 -12.80
C ASP A 62 2.61 -4.39 -13.59
N VAL A 63 1.37 -4.31 -13.11
CA VAL A 63 0.33 -3.46 -13.71
C VAL A 63 0.79 -2.00 -13.82
N PHE A 64 1.45 -1.45 -12.78
CA PHE A 64 1.96 -0.08 -12.87
C PHE A 64 3.12 0.03 -13.87
N ARG A 65 4.07 -0.90 -13.87
CA ARG A 65 5.21 -0.92 -14.81
C ARG A 65 4.79 -1.05 -16.26
N GLU A 66 3.74 -1.80 -16.55
CA GLU A 66 3.16 -1.92 -17.89
C GLU A 66 2.46 -0.64 -18.37
N ASN A 67 1.95 0.18 -17.45
CA ASN A 67 1.13 1.35 -17.79
C ASN A 67 1.85 2.70 -17.64
N PHE A 68 3.01 2.75 -16.97
CA PHE A 68 3.76 3.98 -16.72
C PHE A 68 5.24 3.80 -17.05
N LYS A 69 5.83 4.84 -17.65
CA LYS A 69 7.22 4.83 -18.13
C LYS A 69 8.24 4.64 -16.99
N GLU A 70 7.96 5.20 -15.83
CA GLU A 70 8.86 5.16 -14.68
C GLU A 70 8.06 4.85 -13.43
N VAL A 71 8.39 3.73 -12.79
CA VAL A 71 7.77 3.26 -11.55
C VAL A 71 8.87 2.91 -10.57
N VAL A 72 8.85 3.56 -9.42
CA VAL A 72 9.81 3.31 -8.33
C VAL A 72 9.06 2.78 -7.13
N VAL A 73 9.51 1.65 -6.63
CA VAL A 73 8.94 0.97 -5.46
C VAL A 73 9.76 1.32 -4.23
N VAL A 74 9.13 2.03 -3.30
CA VAL A 74 9.74 2.38 -2.00
C VAL A 74 9.09 1.55 -0.91
N ALA A 75 9.83 0.60 -0.35
CA ALA A 75 9.39 -0.16 0.81
C ALA A 75 9.65 0.63 2.09
N VAL A 76 8.62 0.78 2.93
CA VAL A 76 8.76 1.34 4.27
C VAL A 76 8.58 0.21 5.27
N HIS A 77 9.68 -0.20 5.89
CA HIS A 77 9.71 -1.36 6.78
C HIS A 77 9.85 -0.97 8.24
N SER A 78 9.17 -1.68 9.12
CA SER A 78 9.42 -1.70 10.56
C SER A 78 9.19 -3.09 11.13
N SER A 79 9.86 -3.38 12.25
CA SER A 79 9.76 -4.67 12.93
C SER A 79 8.31 -4.99 13.34
N PRO A 80 7.93 -6.27 13.46
CA PRO A 80 6.61 -6.66 13.93
C PRO A 80 6.27 -6.05 15.29
N GLU A 81 7.25 -5.94 16.18
CA GLU A 81 7.06 -5.34 17.51
C GLU A 81 6.70 -3.85 17.43
N THR A 82 7.43 -3.09 16.61
CA THR A 82 7.16 -1.66 16.39
C THR A 82 5.81 -1.46 15.72
N ARG A 83 5.47 -2.30 14.74
CA ARG A 83 4.17 -2.26 14.06
C ARG A 83 3.02 -2.57 15.03
N LEU A 84 3.16 -3.57 15.89
CA LEU A 84 2.17 -3.90 16.92
C LEU A 84 1.98 -2.75 17.89
N LYS A 85 3.07 -2.19 18.45
CA LYS A 85 3.00 -1.02 19.36
C LYS A 85 2.26 0.16 18.72
N ARG A 86 2.53 0.45 17.44
CA ARG A 86 1.86 1.53 16.71
C ARG A 86 0.41 1.20 16.41
N PHE A 87 0.10 -0.05 16.09
CA PHE A 87 -1.27 -0.51 15.85
C PHE A 87 -2.13 -0.36 17.10
N LEU A 88 -1.65 -0.78 18.27
CA LEU A 88 -2.38 -0.67 19.54
C LEU A 88 -2.61 0.79 19.98
N LYS A 89 -1.71 1.70 19.60
CA LYS A 89 -1.87 3.15 19.88
C LYS A 89 -2.84 3.85 18.92
N ARG A 90 -3.07 3.29 17.73
CA ARG A 90 -3.89 3.90 16.70
C ARG A 90 -5.32 3.40 16.81
N LYS A 91 -6.26 4.32 17.07
CA LYS A 91 -7.69 4.02 17.00
C LYS A 91 -8.16 4.21 15.57
N ARG A 92 -8.62 3.12 14.91
CA ARG A 92 -9.35 3.18 13.64
C ARG A 92 -10.68 2.46 13.84
N ASP A 93 -11.73 2.98 13.23
CA ASP A 93 -13.10 2.47 13.40
C ASP A 93 -13.28 1.06 12.79
N ASP A 94 -12.41 0.68 11.86
CA ASP A 94 -12.42 -0.60 11.14
C ASP A 94 -11.46 -1.66 11.71
N ASP A 95 -10.73 -1.36 12.81
CA ASP A 95 -9.77 -2.28 13.42
C ASP A 95 -10.26 -2.80 14.77
N THR A 96 -10.20 -4.13 14.95
CA THR A 96 -10.20 -4.71 16.30
C THR A 96 -8.82 -4.45 16.91
N VAL A 97 -8.72 -3.44 17.78
CA VAL A 97 -7.45 -2.97 18.36
C VAL A 97 -6.97 -3.92 19.44
N THR A 98 -6.57 -5.12 19.04
CA THR A 98 -6.00 -6.18 19.89
C THR A 98 -4.79 -6.78 19.18
N GLU A 99 -3.93 -7.48 19.94
CA GLU A 99 -2.81 -8.21 19.36
C GLU A 99 -3.25 -9.28 18.36
N ASP A 100 -4.35 -9.99 18.65
CA ASP A 100 -4.92 -10.97 17.70
C ASP A 100 -5.46 -10.30 16.43
N GLY A 101 -6.08 -9.13 16.56
CA GLY A 101 -6.51 -8.32 15.42
C GLY A 101 -5.33 -7.91 14.54
N PHE A 102 -4.21 -7.51 15.17
CA PHE A 102 -2.97 -7.23 14.46
C PHE A 102 -2.42 -8.46 13.71
N LYS A 103 -2.30 -9.61 14.40
CA LYS A 103 -1.79 -10.86 13.80
C LYS A 103 -2.64 -11.32 12.61
N LYS A 104 -3.97 -11.28 12.75
CA LYS A 104 -4.90 -11.62 11.67
C LYS A 104 -4.73 -10.70 10.46
N ARG A 105 -4.64 -9.39 10.69
CA ARG A 105 -4.41 -8.41 9.63
C ARG A 105 -3.07 -8.62 8.93
N ASP A 106 -2.01 -8.79 9.70
CA ASP A 106 -0.65 -9.01 9.17
C ASP A 106 -0.59 -10.28 8.32
N ALA A 107 -1.21 -11.38 8.78
CA ALA A 107 -1.30 -12.63 8.04
C ALA A 107 -2.04 -12.46 6.69
N VAL A 108 -3.13 -11.70 6.66
CA VAL A 108 -3.86 -11.42 5.40
C VAL A 108 -2.99 -10.61 4.43
N GLU A 109 -2.33 -9.54 4.88
CA GLU A 109 -1.49 -8.70 4.02
C GLU A 109 -0.24 -9.47 3.53
N LEU A 110 0.37 -10.30 4.37
CA LEU A 110 1.43 -11.21 3.96
C LEU A 110 0.94 -12.26 2.96
N GLY A 111 -0.26 -12.78 3.14
CA GLY A 111 -0.90 -13.72 2.21
C GLY A 111 -1.18 -13.11 0.83
N TRP A 112 -1.37 -11.80 0.73
CA TRP A 112 -1.46 -11.10 -0.57
C TRP A 112 -0.11 -10.94 -1.24
N GLY A 113 1.02 -10.98 -0.50
CA GLY A 113 2.36 -10.90 -1.04
C GLY A 113 3.13 -9.64 -0.70
N VAL A 114 2.71 -8.86 0.32
CA VAL A 114 3.40 -7.61 0.71
C VAL A 114 4.87 -7.84 1.08
N GLY A 115 5.20 -9.00 1.64
CA GLY A 115 6.58 -9.38 1.93
C GLY A 115 7.47 -9.41 0.68
N SER A 116 6.94 -9.92 -0.43
CA SER A 116 7.64 -9.92 -1.72
C SER A 116 7.81 -8.50 -2.27
N VAL A 117 6.80 -7.63 -2.14
CA VAL A 117 6.91 -6.21 -2.54
C VAL A 117 8.00 -5.50 -1.75
N ILE A 118 8.11 -5.76 -0.43
CA ILE A 118 9.17 -5.20 0.41
C ILE A 118 10.54 -5.70 -0.02
N ALA A 119 10.67 -7.01 -0.26
CA ALA A 119 11.95 -7.63 -0.66
C ALA A 119 12.43 -7.18 -2.05
N MET A 120 11.50 -6.89 -2.97
CA MET A 120 11.78 -6.47 -4.34
C MET A 120 11.67 -4.96 -4.56
N GLY A 121 11.59 -4.19 -3.48
CA GLY A 121 11.55 -2.72 -3.55
C GLY A 121 12.87 -2.13 -4.05
N ASP A 122 12.79 -1.10 -4.91
CA ASP A 122 13.96 -0.38 -5.42
C ASP A 122 14.69 0.38 -4.31
N PHE A 123 13.93 0.81 -3.28
CA PHE A 123 14.47 1.46 -2.08
C PHE A 123 13.75 0.94 -0.83
N VAL A 124 14.50 0.88 0.28
CA VAL A 124 13.95 0.50 1.58
C VAL A 124 14.21 1.62 2.60
N ILE A 125 13.17 2.07 3.27
CA ILE A 125 13.24 2.99 4.40
C ILE A 125 12.93 2.20 5.67
N ILE A 126 13.87 2.18 6.60
CA ILE A 126 13.66 1.59 7.93
C ILE A 126 12.96 2.63 8.82
N ASN A 127 11.76 2.29 9.27
CA ASN A 127 10.89 3.15 10.06
C ASN A 127 10.73 2.59 11.48
N GLU A 128 11.82 2.54 12.25
CA GLU A 128 11.79 2.12 13.66
C GLU A 128 11.68 3.30 14.63
N GLY A 129 12.09 4.47 14.20
CA GLY A 129 12.21 5.66 15.03
C GLY A 129 10.98 6.58 15.00
N SER A 130 11.25 7.86 15.16
CA SER A 130 10.28 8.94 15.18
C SER A 130 9.76 9.31 13.79
N ILE A 131 8.67 10.08 13.75
CA ILE A 131 8.13 10.61 12.48
C ILE A 131 9.10 11.59 11.81
N ASP A 132 9.94 12.29 12.57
CA ASP A 132 10.88 13.26 12.00
C ASP A 132 12.11 12.56 11.40
N GLU A 133 12.54 11.44 11.95
CA GLU A 133 13.54 10.56 11.33
C GLU A 133 13.00 9.97 10.01
N LEU A 134 11.75 9.51 10.00
CA LEU A 134 11.11 9.05 8.76
C LEU A 134 11.05 10.15 7.72
N LYS A 135 10.61 11.38 8.09
CA LYS A 135 10.60 12.53 7.17
C LYS A 135 11.98 12.86 6.62
N THR A 136 13.01 12.74 7.45
CA THR A 136 14.40 12.97 7.04
C THR A 136 14.84 11.94 6.01
N SER A 137 14.56 10.65 6.25
CA SER A 137 14.85 9.56 5.30
C SER A 137 14.12 9.74 3.97
N VAL A 138 12.84 10.12 4.01
CA VAL A 138 12.07 10.43 2.79
C VAL A 138 12.65 11.63 2.04
N LYS A 139 13.04 12.71 2.74
CA LYS A 139 13.68 13.87 2.10
C LYS A 139 15.01 13.51 1.42
N GLN A 140 15.81 12.64 2.04
CA GLN A 140 17.04 12.16 1.45
C GLN A 140 16.78 11.32 0.19
N LEU A 141 15.81 10.40 0.26
CA LEU A 141 15.41 9.60 -0.90
C LEU A 141 14.94 10.48 -2.07
N LEU A 142 14.10 11.49 -1.81
CA LEU A 142 13.56 12.37 -2.84
C LEU A 142 14.64 13.20 -3.57
N LYS A 143 15.83 13.38 -3.00
CA LYS A 143 16.93 14.03 -3.72
C LYS A 143 17.41 13.20 -4.91
N ASN A 144 17.25 11.87 -4.86
CA ASN A 144 17.65 10.98 -5.96
C ASN A 144 16.73 11.11 -7.19
N PHE A 145 15.52 11.67 -7.03
CA PHE A 145 14.54 11.85 -8.10
C PHE A 145 14.47 13.28 -8.64
N LYS A 146 15.24 14.20 -8.06
CA LYS A 146 15.41 15.55 -8.61
C LYS A 146 16.54 15.53 -9.65
N LYS A 147 16.19 15.20 -10.88
CA LYS A 147 16.97 15.54 -12.08
C LYS A 147 16.30 16.67 -12.81
#